data_f460c68456f7b278a841f4a0468c357c
#
_entry.id   f460c68456f7b278a841f4a0468c357c
#
_cell.length_a   1.000
_cell.length_b   1.000
_cell.length_c   1.000
_cell.angle_alpha   90.00
_cell.angle_beta   90.00
_cell.angle_gamma   90.00
#
_symmetry.space_group_name_H-M   'P 1'
#
loop_
_entity.id
_entity.type
_entity.pdbx_description
1 polymer ?
#
loop_
_entity_poly.entity_id
_entity_poly.type
_entity_poly.pdbx_seq_one_letter_code
_entity_poly.pdbx_strand_id
1 'polypeptide(L)'
;HCISSAASDVYKRQPFYKSPNPTMKHNQDWSVVDLETLPPDAIPVTSYKPAGDRAWYDADYTHWDGDPARDHYRLAWRAMAANTGERTLIPAIIPPGTAHPNGVFCVGGADNRILTACAGFASSLLLDFSVRAAPKSGIYQAVFDRLPAPCQRHPLLPALLLRTLRLNCLTDAYADLWAECFDPSFTSDSWTIPDRATTPLGDVGPTWTSQTPLRRAVDRRQALVEIDALVALMLGITADQLCTVYRTQFAVLYGYDHDQYFYDAHGRLVPNQVLKVRRKKGEAITEAERTATTYRYDLPFHTYDRELDMHIAYVEFERRLETRGTDS
;
A
#
# COMPACT_ATOMS: atom_id res chain seq x y z
N HIS A 1 -16.82 5.69 -3.46
CA HIS A 1 -16.58 4.41 -2.73
C HIS A 1 -15.52 3.49 -3.38
N CYS A 2 -14.51 4.05 -4.02
CA CYS A 2 -13.41 3.23 -4.56
C CYS A 2 -12.55 2.54 -3.50
N ILE A 3 -12.77 2.82 -2.22
CA ILE A 3 -11.99 2.25 -1.13
C ILE A 3 -12.95 1.98 0.04
N SER A 4 -13.75 0.94 0.00
CA SER A 4 -14.56 0.59 1.15
C SER A 4 -14.68 -0.90 1.37
N SER A 5 -14.48 -1.23 2.60
CA SER A 5 -14.85 -2.38 3.42
C SER A 5 -14.18 -3.73 3.16
N ALA A 6 -13.69 -4.30 4.25
CA ALA A 6 -13.45 -5.71 4.52
C ALA A 6 -12.42 -6.45 3.65
N ALA A 7 -11.29 -5.83 3.35
CA ALA A 7 -10.15 -6.56 2.88
C ALA A 7 -8.90 -6.19 3.67
N SER A 8 -7.91 -7.05 3.61
CA SER A 8 -6.69 -6.92 4.39
C SER A 8 -5.99 -5.58 4.16
N ASP A 9 -5.27 -5.11 5.17
CA ASP A 9 -4.40 -3.94 5.10
C ASP A 9 -3.49 -3.99 3.86
N VAL A 10 -3.02 -5.18 3.51
CA VAL A 10 -2.15 -5.46 2.36
C VAL A 10 -2.74 -5.01 1.01
N TYR A 11 -4.06 -5.06 0.85
CA TYR A 11 -4.72 -4.72 -0.40
C TYR A 11 -5.33 -3.31 -0.42
N LYS A 12 -5.41 -2.63 0.72
CA LYS A 12 -6.07 -1.31 0.80
C LYS A 12 -5.19 -0.15 0.36
N ARG A 13 -3.87 -0.33 0.36
CA ARG A 13 -2.89 0.73 0.05
C ARG A 13 -2.35 0.57 -1.34
N GLN A 14 -3.25 0.63 -2.31
CA GLN A 14 -2.94 0.48 -3.72
C GLN A 14 -4.09 1.02 -4.57
N PRO A 15 -3.81 1.45 -5.81
CA PRO A 15 -4.82 2.01 -6.70
C PRO A 15 -5.86 0.99 -7.20
N PHE A 16 -5.57 -0.32 -7.15
CA PHE A 16 -6.39 -1.40 -7.72
C PHE A 16 -6.99 -2.33 -6.67
N TYR A 17 -7.65 -1.79 -5.65
CA TYR A 17 -8.23 -2.66 -4.64
C TYR A 17 -9.54 -3.35 -5.09
N LYS A 18 -10.45 -2.59 -5.68
CA LYS A 18 -11.72 -3.08 -6.21
C LYS A 18 -12.02 -2.43 -7.55
N SER A 19 -12.65 -3.19 -8.44
CA SER A 19 -13.17 -2.70 -9.72
C SER A 19 -14.68 -2.92 -9.79
N PRO A 20 -15.44 -1.97 -10.37
CA PRO A 20 -16.85 -2.20 -10.64
C PRO A 20 -17.01 -3.35 -11.61
N ASN A 21 -18.02 -4.21 -11.36
CA ASN A 21 -18.34 -5.29 -12.29
C ASN A 21 -18.88 -4.71 -13.62
N PRO A 22 -18.54 -5.29 -14.78
CA PRO A 22 -19.00 -4.80 -16.08
C PRO A 22 -20.53 -4.68 -16.20
N THR A 23 -21.26 -5.56 -15.49
CA THR A 23 -22.73 -5.59 -15.44
C THR A 23 -23.25 -5.02 -14.14
N MET A 24 -22.65 -3.95 -13.65
CA MET A 24 -22.97 -3.35 -12.38
C MET A 24 -24.46 -3.09 -12.22
N LYS A 25 -25.10 -3.81 -11.29
CA LYS A 25 -26.57 -3.75 -11.04
C LYS A 25 -26.92 -2.75 -9.94
N HIS A 26 -25.99 -2.46 -9.05
CA HIS A 26 -26.11 -1.51 -7.96
C HIS A 26 -24.75 -0.98 -7.55
N ASN A 27 -24.69 0.10 -6.79
CA ASN A 27 -23.48 0.81 -6.39
C ASN A 27 -22.51 0.03 -5.48
N GLN A 28 -22.86 -1.18 -5.09
CA GLN A 28 -22.00 -2.08 -4.29
C GLN A 28 -21.54 -3.31 -5.07
N ASP A 29 -21.84 -3.39 -6.34
CA ASP A 29 -21.48 -4.51 -7.21
C ASP A 29 -20.03 -4.37 -7.71
N TRP A 30 -19.08 -4.69 -6.82
CA TRP A 30 -17.64 -4.56 -7.02
C TRP A 30 -16.95 -5.89 -6.76
N SER A 31 -15.97 -6.21 -7.58
CA SER A 31 -15.07 -7.34 -7.36
C SER A 31 -13.72 -6.88 -6.83
N VAL A 32 -13.13 -7.68 -5.94
CA VAL A 32 -11.74 -7.49 -5.51
C VAL A 32 -10.82 -7.77 -6.69
N VAL A 33 -9.87 -6.88 -6.92
CA VAL A 33 -8.87 -7.05 -7.98
C VAL A 33 -7.80 -8.03 -7.51
N ASP A 34 -7.56 -9.04 -8.32
CA ASP A 34 -6.44 -9.95 -8.13
C ASP A 34 -5.18 -9.36 -8.77
N LEU A 35 -4.19 -9.04 -7.93
CA LEU A 35 -2.96 -8.41 -8.41
C LEU A 35 -2.06 -9.35 -9.21
N GLU A 36 -2.13 -10.67 -8.97
CA GLU A 36 -1.30 -11.63 -9.71
C GLU A 36 -1.74 -11.75 -11.17
N THR A 37 -3.03 -11.49 -11.44
CA THR A 37 -3.63 -11.54 -12.77
C THR A 37 -3.96 -10.17 -13.36
N LEU A 38 -3.62 -9.08 -12.65
CA LEU A 38 -3.88 -7.72 -13.13
C LEU A 38 -3.15 -7.47 -14.45
N PRO A 39 -3.88 -7.10 -15.53
CA PRO A 39 -3.26 -6.78 -16.81
C PRO A 39 -2.26 -5.61 -16.69
N PRO A 40 -1.14 -5.63 -17.43
CA PRO A 40 -0.15 -4.57 -17.36
C PRO A 40 -0.67 -3.20 -17.84
N ASP A 41 -1.65 -3.17 -18.72
CA ASP A 41 -2.30 -1.97 -19.26
C ASP A 41 -3.54 -1.51 -18.48
N ALA A 42 -3.84 -2.13 -17.33
CA ALA A 42 -4.97 -1.73 -16.50
C ALA A 42 -4.78 -0.35 -15.89
N ILE A 43 -5.84 0.44 -15.86
CA ILE A 43 -5.91 1.72 -15.14
C ILE A 43 -6.95 1.66 -14.02
N PRO A 44 -6.76 2.39 -12.91
CA PRO A 44 -7.78 2.49 -11.87
C PRO A 44 -9.06 3.11 -12.43
N VAL A 45 -10.19 2.49 -12.13
CA VAL A 45 -11.50 2.94 -12.62
C VAL A 45 -12.46 3.24 -11.47
N THR A 46 -13.41 4.13 -11.72
CA THR A 46 -14.55 4.41 -10.84
C THR A 46 -15.86 4.02 -11.53
N SER A 47 -16.90 3.75 -10.74
CA SER A 47 -18.25 3.52 -11.26
C SER A 47 -18.96 4.80 -11.74
N TYR A 48 -18.34 5.94 -11.59
CA TYR A 48 -18.87 7.23 -12.00
C TYR A 48 -18.22 7.68 -13.31
N LYS A 49 -18.98 8.35 -14.12
CA LYS A 49 -18.50 9.07 -15.31
C LYS A 49 -19.07 10.49 -15.29
N PRO A 50 -18.40 11.46 -15.91
CA PRO A 50 -18.94 12.81 -16.07
C PRO A 50 -20.32 12.77 -16.72
N ALA A 51 -21.26 13.56 -16.20
CA ALA A 51 -22.55 13.80 -16.83
C ALA A 51 -22.40 14.99 -17.77
N GLY A 52 -22.78 14.82 -19.04
CA GLY A 52 -22.71 15.89 -20.02
C GLY A 52 -21.50 15.86 -20.94
N ASP A 53 -21.20 17.01 -21.54
CA ASP A 53 -20.14 17.15 -22.53
C ASP A 53 -18.75 17.01 -21.91
N ARG A 54 -17.88 16.26 -22.57
CA ARG A 54 -16.51 16.02 -22.13
C ARG A 54 -15.66 17.30 -22.16
N ALA A 55 -15.83 18.14 -23.18
CA ALA A 55 -15.06 19.36 -23.32
C ALA A 55 -15.39 20.35 -22.20
N TRP A 56 -16.68 20.45 -21.83
CA TRP A 56 -17.10 21.25 -20.69
C TRP A 56 -16.48 20.75 -19.36
N TYR A 57 -16.56 19.44 -19.14
CA TYR A 57 -15.95 18.81 -17.96
C TYR A 57 -14.45 19.07 -17.89
N ASP A 58 -13.76 18.97 -19.03
CA ASP A 58 -12.32 19.17 -19.10
C ASP A 58 -11.94 20.64 -18.87
N ALA A 59 -12.73 21.59 -19.36
CA ALA A 59 -12.50 23.02 -19.16
C ALA A 59 -12.70 23.48 -17.71
N ASP A 60 -13.63 22.83 -16.99
CA ASP A 60 -13.95 23.14 -15.58
C ASP A 60 -13.09 22.35 -14.58
N TYR A 61 -12.23 21.45 -15.05
CA TYR A 61 -11.39 20.65 -14.18
C TYR A 61 -10.31 21.52 -13.51
N THR A 62 -9.96 21.20 -12.26
CA THR A 62 -8.87 21.89 -11.53
C THR A 62 -7.56 21.81 -12.33
N HIS A 63 -6.88 22.96 -12.49
CA HIS A 63 -5.59 23.04 -13.16
C HIS A 63 -4.48 23.32 -12.15
N TRP A 64 -3.32 22.72 -12.39
CA TRP A 64 -2.06 22.95 -11.70
C TRP A 64 -1.00 23.34 -12.73
N ASP A 65 -0.33 24.45 -12.54
CA ASP A 65 0.72 24.96 -13.45
C ASP A 65 0.28 25.07 -14.93
N GLY A 66 -1.01 25.26 -15.17
CA GLY A 66 -1.59 25.38 -16.51
C GLY A 66 -2.18 24.08 -17.08
N ASP A 67 -1.87 22.93 -16.50
CA ASP A 67 -2.36 21.62 -16.95
C ASP A 67 -3.47 21.10 -16.03
N PRO A 68 -4.43 20.31 -16.54
CA PRO A 68 -5.43 19.65 -15.70
C PRO A 68 -4.77 18.80 -14.62
N ALA A 69 -5.18 18.95 -13.37
CA ALA A 69 -4.61 18.21 -12.24
C ALA A 69 -4.65 16.68 -12.43
N ARG A 70 -5.58 16.16 -13.24
CA ARG A 70 -5.65 14.74 -13.58
C ARG A 70 -4.54 14.24 -14.51
N ASP A 71 -3.80 15.14 -15.15
CA ASP A 71 -2.70 14.78 -16.05
C ASP A 71 -1.37 14.58 -15.30
N HIS A 72 -1.40 14.74 -13.97
CA HIS A 72 -0.29 14.47 -13.07
C HIS A 72 -0.50 13.21 -12.25
N TYR A 73 0.60 12.60 -11.77
CA TYR A 73 0.55 11.62 -10.68
C TYR A 73 0.08 12.33 -9.41
N ARG A 74 -0.78 11.67 -8.64
CA ARG A 74 -1.37 12.24 -7.43
C ARG A 74 -1.38 11.24 -6.30
N LEU A 75 -1.02 11.70 -5.11
CA LEU A 75 -1.26 10.95 -3.89
C LEU A 75 -2.72 11.15 -3.49
N ALA A 76 -3.49 10.09 -3.55
CA ALA A 76 -4.91 10.08 -3.22
C ALA A 76 -5.17 9.31 -1.93
N TRP A 77 -6.19 9.72 -1.16
CA TRP A 77 -6.65 9.01 0.02
C TRP A 77 -8.16 9.11 0.19
N ARG A 78 -8.72 8.16 0.93
CA ARG A 78 -10.14 8.19 1.27
C ARG A 78 -10.43 9.35 2.24
N ALA A 79 -11.45 10.16 1.91
CA ALA A 79 -11.88 11.29 2.74
C ALA A 79 -12.41 10.87 4.11
N MET A 80 -13.04 9.70 4.23
CA MET A 80 -13.68 9.24 5.46
C MET A 80 -12.67 8.78 6.50
N ALA A 81 -12.69 9.37 7.69
CA ALA A 81 -11.88 8.99 8.84
C ALA A 81 -12.60 7.95 9.72
N ALA A 82 -12.68 6.69 9.27
CA ALA A 82 -13.30 5.62 10.04
C ALA A 82 -12.27 4.91 10.93
N ASN A 83 -12.35 5.08 12.24
CA ASN A 83 -11.44 4.46 13.22
C ASN A 83 -11.78 3.00 13.57
N THR A 84 -12.89 2.47 13.06
CA THR A 84 -13.38 1.10 13.33
C THR A 84 -12.74 0.04 12.44
N GLY A 85 -11.96 0.43 11.45
CA GLY A 85 -11.26 -0.47 10.54
C GLY A 85 -9.82 -0.73 10.95
N GLU A 86 -9.15 -1.59 10.19
CA GLU A 86 -7.72 -1.86 10.33
C GLU A 86 -6.88 -0.59 10.20
N ARG A 87 -7.26 0.27 9.25
CA ARG A 87 -6.58 1.53 8.93
C ARG A 87 -7.59 2.65 8.72
N THR A 88 -7.20 3.86 9.08
CA THR A 88 -7.96 5.09 8.86
C THR A 88 -7.44 5.86 7.67
N LEU A 89 -6.14 6.13 7.63
CA LEU A 89 -5.45 6.73 6.47
C LEU A 89 -5.10 5.66 5.45
N ILE A 90 -5.72 5.73 4.27
CA ILE A 90 -5.54 4.74 3.20
C ILE A 90 -5.09 5.48 1.93
N PRO A 91 -3.77 5.69 1.76
CA PRO A 91 -3.22 6.38 0.61
C PRO A 91 -2.95 5.43 -0.56
N ALA A 92 -2.93 6.00 -1.77
CA ALA A 92 -2.43 5.36 -2.99
C ALA A 92 -1.99 6.43 -3.99
N ILE A 93 -0.97 6.13 -4.80
CA ILE A 93 -0.63 6.97 -5.95
C ILE A 93 -1.56 6.58 -7.10
N ILE A 94 -2.24 7.55 -7.69
CA ILE A 94 -3.07 7.35 -8.88
C ILE A 94 -2.39 7.96 -10.11
N PRO A 95 -2.47 7.28 -11.27
CA PRO A 95 -1.75 7.71 -12.47
C PRO A 95 -2.46 8.87 -13.18
N PRO A 96 -1.77 9.54 -14.13
CA PRO A 96 -2.39 10.48 -15.04
C PRO A 96 -3.61 9.91 -15.76
N GLY A 97 -4.50 10.78 -16.19
CA GLY A 97 -5.72 10.43 -16.91
C GLY A 97 -6.87 9.90 -16.04
N THR A 98 -6.63 9.61 -14.76
CA THR A 98 -7.68 9.14 -13.84
C THR A 98 -8.39 10.29 -13.13
N ALA A 99 -9.68 10.15 -12.89
CA ALA A 99 -10.47 11.05 -12.04
C ALA A 99 -11.03 10.28 -10.85
N HIS A 100 -11.45 10.99 -9.81
CA HIS A 100 -12.07 10.38 -8.64
C HIS A 100 -13.31 11.17 -8.18
N PRO A 101 -14.30 10.51 -7.55
CA PRO A 101 -15.47 11.19 -6.99
C PRO A 101 -15.12 11.92 -5.68
N ASN A 102 -16.04 12.78 -5.25
CA ASN A 102 -15.98 13.39 -3.92
C ASN A 102 -16.13 12.33 -2.82
N GLY A 103 -15.11 11.99 -2.17
CA GLY A 103 -14.96 10.88 -1.19
C GLY A 103 -13.55 10.37 -1.21
N VAL A 104 -12.80 10.86 -2.20
CA VAL A 104 -11.35 10.74 -2.32
C VAL A 104 -10.78 12.15 -2.45
N PHE A 105 -9.79 12.49 -1.66
CA PHE A 105 -8.96 13.67 -1.83
C PHE A 105 -7.63 13.29 -2.44
N CYS A 106 -7.00 14.23 -3.13
CA CYS A 106 -5.67 14.04 -3.66
C CYS A 106 -4.84 15.32 -3.56
N VAL A 107 -3.53 15.12 -3.50
CA VAL A 107 -2.53 16.16 -3.69
C VAL A 107 -1.56 15.71 -4.77
N GLY A 108 -0.96 16.67 -5.44
CA GLY A 108 0.09 16.47 -6.41
C GLY A 108 1.08 17.63 -6.34
N GLY A 109 2.12 17.54 -7.14
CA GLY A 109 3.15 18.57 -7.20
C GLY A 109 4.09 18.28 -8.36
N ALA A 110 5.02 19.21 -8.59
CA ALA A 110 5.97 19.11 -9.69
C ALA A 110 7.05 18.01 -9.50
N ASP A 111 7.21 17.47 -8.30
CA ASP A 111 8.25 16.48 -7.97
C ASP A 111 7.63 15.14 -7.57
N ASN A 112 7.72 14.17 -8.46
CA ASN A 112 7.21 12.82 -8.26
C ASN A 112 8.00 12.03 -7.20
N ARG A 113 9.27 12.37 -6.96
CA ARG A 113 10.07 11.75 -5.90
C ARG A 113 9.58 12.19 -4.52
N ILE A 114 9.25 13.47 -4.36
CA ILE A 114 8.61 14.00 -3.15
C ILE A 114 7.22 13.36 -2.95
N LEU A 115 6.42 13.30 -4.01
CA LEU A 115 5.10 12.65 -3.99
C LEU A 115 5.19 11.20 -3.50
N THR A 116 6.13 10.44 -4.04
CA THR A 116 6.37 9.04 -3.67
C THR A 116 6.82 8.90 -2.21
N ALA A 117 7.71 9.79 -1.75
CA ALA A 117 8.13 9.81 -0.35
C ALA A 117 6.97 10.11 0.60
N CYS A 118 6.12 11.09 0.25
CA CYS A 118 4.89 11.39 0.99
C CYS A 118 3.91 10.20 1.00
N ALA A 119 3.79 9.47 -0.10
CA ALA A 119 2.97 8.26 -0.17
C ALA A 119 3.48 7.15 0.76
N GLY A 120 4.80 6.96 0.83
CA GLY A 120 5.43 6.04 1.78
C GLY A 120 5.15 6.43 3.23
N PHE A 121 5.37 7.69 3.58
CA PHE A 121 5.04 8.21 4.91
C PHE A 121 3.58 8.01 5.25
N ALA A 122 2.66 8.43 4.38
CA ALA A 122 1.22 8.27 4.58
C ALA A 122 0.79 6.80 4.69
N SER A 123 1.58 5.87 4.17
CA SER A 123 1.33 4.43 4.29
C SER A 123 1.70 3.86 5.66
N SER A 124 2.43 4.59 6.51
CA SER A 124 2.88 4.10 7.81
C SER A 124 1.78 4.08 8.87
N LEU A 125 1.98 3.24 9.89
CA LEU A 125 1.14 3.22 11.12
C LEU A 125 1.23 4.56 11.87
N LEU A 126 2.37 5.21 11.86
CA LEU A 126 2.58 6.45 12.62
C LEU A 126 1.78 7.62 12.05
N LEU A 127 1.70 7.77 10.71
CA LEU A 127 0.87 8.81 10.13
C LEU A 127 -0.62 8.48 10.26
N ASP A 128 -0.99 7.22 10.13
CA ASP A 128 -2.37 6.78 10.41
C ASP A 128 -2.75 7.04 11.88
N PHE A 129 -1.85 6.79 12.82
CA PHE A 129 -2.05 7.13 14.24
C PHE A 129 -2.25 8.63 14.45
N SER A 130 -1.46 9.47 13.78
CA SER A 130 -1.63 10.94 13.86
C SER A 130 -3.03 11.39 13.42
N VAL A 131 -3.59 10.73 12.41
CA VAL A 131 -4.98 10.98 11.96
C VAL A 131 -5.99 10.45 12.97
N ARG A 132 -5.75 9.27 13.57
CA ARG A 132 -6.64 8.67 14.58
C ARG A 132 -6.66 9.46 15.90
N ALA A 133 -5.52 9.99 16.31
CA ALA A 133 -5.39 10.77 17.54
C ALA A 133 -6.11 12.13 17.50
N ALA A 134 -6.37 12.65 16.31
CA ALA A 134 -7.14 13.88 16.10
C ALA A 134 -8.48 13.58 15.41
N PRO A 135 -9.44 12.99 16.13
CA PRO A 135 -10.66 12.47 15.52
C PRO A 135 -11.46 13.57 14.84
N LYS A 136 -11.69 13.39 13.53
CA LYS A 136 -12.52 14.22 12.69
C LYS A 136 -13.39 13.31 11.82
N SER A 137 -14.50 13.86 11.32
CA SER A 137 -15.39 13.12 10.41
C SER A 137 -14.74 12.80 9.06
N GLY A 138 -13.69 13.53 8.69
CA GLY A 138 -12.99 13.35 7.41
C GLY A 138 -11.54 13.78 7.45
N ILE A 139 -10.74 13.14 6.61
CA ILE A 139 -9.35 13.48 6.34
C ILE A 139 -9.33 14.46 5.17
N TYR A 140 -9.68 15.71 5.46
CA TYR A 140 -9.61 16.82 4.49
C TYR A 140 -8.16 17.23 4.28
N GLN A 141 -7.90 17.98 3.22
CA GLN A 141 -6.55 18.48 2.90
C GLN A 141 -5.88 19.12 4.12
N ALA A 142 -6.55 20.02 4.85
CA ALA A 142 -6.00 20.66 6.04
C ALA A 142 -5.61 19.71 7.19
N VAL A 143 -6.09 18.48 7.20
CA VAL A 143 -5.64 17.43 8.12
C VAL A 143 -4.37 16.79 7.56
N PHE A 144 -4.36 16.49 6.27
CA PHE A 144 -3.23 15.88 5.59
C PHE A 144 -2.00 16.78 5.60
N ASP A 145 -2.17 18.08 5.37
CA ASP A 145 -1.10 19.11 5.36
C ASP A 145 -0.37 19.27 6.70
N ARG A 146 -0.95 18.77 7.79
CA ARG A 146 -0.33 18.79 9.13
C ARG A 146 0.50 17.53 9.44
N LEU A 147 0.45 16.53 8.57
CA LEU A 147 1.22 15.32 8.79
C LEU A 147 2.72 15.61 8.56
N PRO A 148 3.60 14.90 9.29
CA PRO A 148 5.04 15.01 9.07
C PRO A 148 5.40 14.72 7.61
N ALA A 149 6.26 15.55 7.04
CA ALA A 149 6.80 15.36 5.70
C ALA A 149 8.17 14.67 5.75
N PRO A 150 8.51 13.82 4.76
CA PRO A 150 9.79 13.15 4.70
C PRO A 150 10.94 14.12 4.43
N CYS A 151 12.06 13.94 5.15
CA CYS A 151 13.29 14.66 4.85
C CYS A 151 13.91 14.12 3.55
N GLN A 152 14.03 15.00 2.53
CA GLN A 152 14.52 14.61 1.20
C GLN A 152 16.00 14.21 1.18
N ARG A 153 16.76 14.55 2.22
CA ARG A 153 18.19 14.22 2.35
C ARG A 153 18.45 13.05 3.30
N HIS A 154 17.39 12.37 3.78
CA HIS A 154 17.58 11.27 4.71
C HIS A 154 18.25 10.07 4.02
N PRO A 155 19.31 9.47 4.58
CA PRO A 155 20.06 8.39 3.93
C PRO A 155 19.22 7.13 3.59
N LEU A 156 18.15 6.87 4.35
CA LEU A 156 17.21 5.77 4.08
C LEU A 156 16.06 6.12 3.12
N LEU A 157 16.05 7.35 2.56
CA LEU A 157 14.99 7.73 1.63
C LEU A 157 14.89 6.80 0.42
N PRO A 158 15.99 6.34 -0.22
CA PRO A 158 15.90 5.38 -1.32
C PRO A 158 15.21 4.07 -0.92
N ALA A 159 15.48 3.55 0.28
CA ALA A 159 14.82 2.34 0.77
C ALA A 159 13.29 2.51 0.94
N LEU A 160 12.85 3.68 1.41
CA LEU A 160 11.42 4.03 1.47
C LEU A 160 10.81 4.13 0.09
N LEU A 161 11.47 4.83 -0.85
CA LEU A 161 10.99 5.01 -2.22
C LEU A 161 10.81 3.67 -2.93
N LEU A 162 11.79 2.77 -2.86
CA LEU A 162 11.71 1.45 -3.50
C LEU A 162 10.46 0.68 -3.05
N ARG A 163 10.24 0.59 -1.75
CA ARG A 163 9.07 -0.14 -1.20
C ARG A 163 7.76 0.52 -1.62
N THR A 164 7.71 1.84 -1.56
CA THR A 164 6.53 2.63 -1.94
C THR A 164 6.20 2.47 -3.42
N LEU A 165 7.20 2.58 -4.30
CA LEU A 165 7.03 2.40 -5.75
C LEU A 165 6.58 0.99 -6.08
N ARG A 166 7.23 -0.05 -5.52
CA ARG A 166 6.85 -1.43 -5.77
C ARG A 166 5.44 -1.79 -5.25
N LEU A 167 4.93 -1.07 -4.26
CA LEU A 167 3.55 -1.21 -3.80
C LEU A 167 2.53 -0.52 -4.71
N ASN A 168 2.91 0.58 -5.39
CA ASN A 168 1.99 1.43 -6.14
C ASN A 168 2.08 1.26 -7.67
N CYS A 169 3.28 1.05 -8.23
CA CYS A 169 3.51 0.97 -9.68
C CYS A 169 3.06 -0.39 -10.28
N LEU A 170 1.77 -0.70 -10.16
CA LEU A 170 1.20 -2.02 -10.45
C LEU A 170 1.03 -2.29 -11.95
N THR A 171 0.98 -1.25 -12.78
CA THR A 171 0.76 -1.33 -14.23
C THR A 171 1.68 -0.37 -14.99
N ASP A 172 1.70 -0.45 -16.31
CA ASP A 172 2.51 0.39 -17.20
C ASP A 172 2.12 1.89 -17.13
N ALA A 173 0.90 2.21 -16.67
CA ALA A 173 0.50 3.58 -16.38
C ALA A 173 1.40 4.29 -15.35
N TYR A 174 2.24 3.55 -14.65
CA TYR A 174 3.24 4.06 -13.70
C TYR A 174 4.67 3.98 -14.20
N ALA A 175 4.90 3.65 -15.48
CA ALA A 175 6.24 3.46 -16.00
C ALA A 175 7.11 4.72 -15.91
N ASP A 176 6.52 5.89 -16.21
CA ASP A 176 7.23 7.17 -16.12
C ASP A 176 7.55 7.53 -14.65
N LEU A 177 6.60 7.34 -13.73
CA LEU A 177 6.84 7.52 -12.29
C LEU A 177 7.99 6.65 -11.80
N TRP A 178 8.00 5.37 -12.22
CA TRP A 178 9.06 4.44 -11.86
C TRP A 178 10.42 4.90 -12.38
N ALA A 179 10.51 5.26 -13.66
CA ALA A 179 11.75 5.67 -14.32
C ALA A 179 12.30 6.98 -13.70
N GLU A 180 11.42 7.95 -13.44
CA GLU A 180 11.80 9.24 -12.83
C GLU A 180 12.29 9.09 -11.39
N CYS A 181 11.67 8.20 -10.61
CA CYS A 181 12.02 7.98 -9.21
C CYS A 181 13.10 6.91 -9.00
N PHE A 182 13.52 6.20 -10.04
CA PHE A 182 14.50 5.12 -9.94
C PHE A 182 15.82 5.64 -9.35
N ASP A 183 16.35 4.87 -8.41
CA ASP A 183 17.64 5.14 -7.80
C ASP A 183 18.52 3.90 -7.97
N PRO A 184 19.78 4.03 -8.45
CA PRO A 184 20.68 2.88 -8.65
C PRO A 184 20.85 1.99 -7.42
N SER A 185 20.73 2.56 -6.22
CA SER A 185 20.81 1.80 -4.97
C SER A 185 19.67 0.79 -4.78
N PHE A 186 18.58 0.91 -5.54
CA PHE A 186 17.47 -0.06 -5.51
C PHE A 186 17.93 -1.46 -5.86
N THR A 187 18.88 -1.60 -6.80
CA THR A 187 19.37 -2.90 -7.27
C THR A 187 20.15 -3.67 -6.22
N SER A 188 20.66 -3.00 -5.19
CA SER A 188 21.40 -3.60 -4.08
C SER A 188 20.60 -3.67 -2.78
N ASP A 189 19.35 -3.15 -2.77
CA ASP A 189 18.51 -3.23 -1.57
C ASP A 189 17.91 -4.64 -1.40
N SER A 190 17.75 -5.04 -0.17
CA SER A 190 17.26 -6.35 0.22
C SER A 190 16.25 -6.24 1.37
N TRP A 191 15.40 -7.25 1.51
CA TRP A 191 14.53 -7.36 2.66
C TRP A 191 15.33 -7.43 3.96
N THR A 192 14.81 -6.82 5.00
CA THR A 192 15.40 -6.93 6.36
C THR A 192 15.22 -8.33 6.93
N ILE A 193 14.21 -9.06 6.46
CA ILE A 193 13.97 -10.47 6.79
C ILE A 193 13.81 -11.24 5.46
N PRO A 194 14.89 -11.84 4.93
CA PRO A 194 14.88 -12.47 3.60
C PRO A 194 13.80 -13.54 3.41
N ASP A 195 13.56 -14.36 4.46
CA ASP A 195 12.64 -15.50 4.39
C ASP A 195 11.15 -15.12 4.54
N ARG A 196 10.84 -13.82 4.67
CA ARG A 196 9.45 -13.33 4.79
C ARG A 196 8.79 -13.05 3.45
N ALA A 197 9.55 -12.86 2.41
CA ALA A 197 9.06 -12.49 1.08
C ALA A 197 9.40 -13.56 0.03
N THR A 198 8.59 -13.62 -1.01
CA THR A 198 8.76 -14.58 -2.12
C THR A 198 9.46 -13.95 -3.32
N THR A 199 9.42 -12.62 -3.42
CA THR A 199 10.03 -11.85 -4.53
C THR A 199 11.22 -11.08 -4.00
N PRO A 200 12.42 -11.19 -4.62
CA PRO A 200 13.57 -10.36 -4.24
C PRO A 200 13.27 -8.86 -4.35
N LEU A 201 13.71 -8.07 -3.37
CA LEU A 201 13.39 -6.64 -3.34
C LEU A 201 14.15 -5.85 -4.40
N GLY A 202 15.46 -6.11 -4.56
CA GLY A 202 16.36 -5.37 -5.45
C GLY A 202 16.44 -5.92 -6.88
N ASP A 203 15.66 -6.96 -7.22
CA ASP A 203 15.62 -7.49 -8.59
C ASP A 203 14.76 -6.58 -9.49
N VAL A 204 15.28 -5.39 -9.74
CA VAL A 204 14.62 -4.32 -10.51
C VAL A 204 15.64 -3.54 -11.35
N GLY A 205 15.15 -2.91 -12.40
CA GLY A 205 15.94 -2.02 -13.27
C GLY A 205 15.27 -0.65 -13.43
N PRO A 206 15.89 0.27 -14.18
CA PRO A 206 15.35 1.62 -14.39
C PRO A 206 14.07 1.62 -15.23
N THR A 207 13.83 0.58 -16.00
CA THR A 207 12.61 0.45 -16.82
C THR A 207 11.58 -0.39 -16.07
N TRP A 208 10.34 0.08 -16.02
CA TRP A 208 9.24 -0.68 -15.47
C TRP A 208 8.95 -1.94 -16.29
N THR A 209 8.68 -3.04 -15.61
CA THR A 209 8.25 -4.31 -16.20
C THR A 209 7.12 -4.91 -15.37
N SER A 210 6.45 -5.94 -15.88
CA SER A 210 5.41 -6.65 -15.13
C SER A 210 5.91 -7.32 -13.84
N GLN A 211 7.22 -7.48 -13.67
CA GLN A 211 7.88 -8.00 -12.47
C GLN A 211 8.24 -6.90 -11.45
N THR A 212 8.21 -5.63 -11.88
CA THR A 212 8.54 -4.49 -11.01
C THR A 212 7.67 -4.42 -9.74
N PRO A 213 6.33 -4.56 -9.80
CA PRO A 213 5.48 -4.44 -8.62
C PRO A 213 5.50 -5.68 -7.71
N LEU A 214 5.26 -5.45 -6.43
CA LEU A 214 4.94 -6.52 -5.48
C LEU A 214 3.47 -6.91 -5.62
N ARG A 215 3.20 -8.13 -6.05
CA ARG A 215 1.84 -8.60 -6.31
C ARG A 215 1.33 -9.56 -5.22
N ARG A 216 2.21 -10.31 -4.58
CA ARG A 216 1.83 -11.27 -3.54
C ARG A 216 1.62 -10.61 -2.19
N ALA A 217 0.66 -11.13 -1.46
CA ALA A 217 0.24 -10.55 -0.19
C ALA A 217 1.36 -10.51 0.86
N VAL A 218 2.19 -11.55 0.93
CA VAL A 218 3.31 -11.61 1.88
C VAL A 218 4.37 -10.56 1.58
N ASP A 219 4.72 -10.36 0.28
CA ASP A 219 5.71 -9.36 -0.14
C ASP A 219 5.22 -7.94 0.17
N ARG A 220 3.94 -7.69 -0.08
CA ARG A 220 3.29 -6.41 0.23
C ARG A 220 3.23 -6.14 1.73
N ARG A 221 2.93 -7.19 2.52
CA ARG A 221 2.98 -7.10 3.98
C ARG A 221 4.39 -6.73 4.46
N GLN A 222 5.41 -7.42 3.94
CA GLN A 222 6.80 -7.14 4.33
C GLN A 222 7.21 -5.70 3.98
N ALA A 223 6.85 -5.22 2.79
CA ALA A 223 7.11 -3.83 2.40
C ALA A 223 6.43 -2.83 3.35
N LEU A 224 5.19 -3.06 3.78
CA LEU A 224 4.48 -2.18 4.72
C LEU A 224 5.10 -2.20 6.12
N VAL A 225 5.52 -3.36 6.62
CA VAL A 225 6.23 -3.50 7.90
C VAL A 225 7.56 -2.73 7.85
N GLU A 226 8.29 -2.83 6.76
CA GLU A 226 9.55 -2.10 6.59
C GLU A 226 9.35 -0.60 6.40
N ILE A 227 8.27 -0.17 5.76
CA ILE A 227 7.86 1.25 5.72
C ILE A 227 7.56 1.77 7.12
N ASP A 228 6.86 0.99 7.97
CA ASP A 228 6.58 1.37 9.34
C ASP A 228 7.89 1.61 10.13
N ALA A 229 8.87 0.73 10.01
CA ALA A 229 10.19 0.86 10.65
C ALA A 229 11.01 2.04 10.09
N LEU A 230 11.04 2.22 8.76
CA LEU A 230 11.73 3.34 8.11
C LEU A 230 11.17 4.68 8.56
N VAL A 231 9.85 4.83 8.57
CA VAL A 231 9.20 6.08 9.00
C VAL A 231 9.42 6.32 10.49
N ALA A 232 9.43 5.29 11.33
CA ALA A 232 9.76 5.42 12.74
C ALA A 232 11.19 5.98 12.93
N LEU A 233 12.18 5.42 12.26
CA LEU A 233 13.57 5.93 12.28
C LEU A 233 13.66 7.37 11.79
N MET A 234 13.01 7.70 10.67
CA MET A 234 13.02 9.04 10.10
C MET A 234 12.37 10.09 11.00
N LEU A 235 11.44 9.69 11.87
CA LEU A 235 10.75 10.55 12.84
C LEU A 235 11.40 10.52 14.24
N GLY A 236 12.44 9.72 14.46
CA GLY A 236 13.07 9.56 15.77
C GLY A 236 12.20 8.81 16.78
N ILE A 237 11.26 7.98 16.30
CA ILE A 237 10.40 7.11 17.12
C ILE A 237 11.09 5.76 17.27
N THR A 238 11.20 5.25 18.51
CA THR A 238 11.84 3.96 18.77
C THR A 238 11.00 2.77 18.32
N ALA A 239 11.62 1.60 18.12
CA ALA A 239 10.91 0.37 17.79
C ALA A 239 9.82 0.02 18.82
N ASP A 240 10.12 0.18 20.12
CA ASP A 240 9.16 -0.09 21.20
C ASP A 240 7.96 0.86 21.17
N GLN A 241 8.18 2.13 20.85
CA GLN A 241 7.10 3.11 20.67
C GLN A 241 6.23 2.76 19.47
N LEU A 242 6.84 2.38 18.33
CA LEU A 242 6.11 1.92 17.14
C LEU A 242 5.25 0.70 17.46
N CYS A 243 5.81 -0.32 18.11
CA CYS A 243 5.09 -1.53 18.53
C CYS A 243 3.96 -1.21 19.51
N THR A 244 4.18 -0.26 20.43
CA THR A 244 3.16 0.20 21.35
C THR A 244 2.00 0.89 20.63
N VAL A 245 2.28 1.77 19.68
CA VAL A 245 1.26 2.40 18.81
C VAL A 245 0.46 1.32 18.05
N TYR A 246 1.12 0.35 17.44
CA TYR A 246 0.45 -0.74 16.73
C TYR A 246 -0.50 -1.51 17.66
N ARG A 247 -0.01 -1.99 18.79
CA ARG A 247 -0.77 -2.81 19.75
C ARG A 247 -1.97 -2.09 20.33
N THR A 248 -1.81 -0.81 20.67
CA THR A 248 -2.84 -0.05 21.41
C THR A 248 -3.82 0.69 20.49
N GLN A 249 -3.39 1.12 19.30
CA GLN A 249 -4.20 1.98 18.45
C GLN A 249 -4.80 1.25 17.24
N PHE A 250 -4.29 0.07 16.92
CA PHE A 250 -4.72 -0.70 15.76
C PHE A 250 -5.29 -2.08 16.14
N ALA A 251 -6.17 -2.11 17.16
CA ALA A 251 -6.71 -3.34 17.71
C ALA A 251 -7.34 -4.28 16.66
N VAL A 252 -7.97 -3.74 15.61
CA VAL A 252 -8.55 -4.56 14.53
C VAL A 252 -7.45 -5.20 13.68
N LEU A 253 -6.43 -4.45 13.29
CA LEU A 253 -5.28 -4.98 12.56
C LEU A 253 -4.51 -5.99 13.42
N TYR A 254 -4.30 -5.67 14.68
CA TYR A 254 -3.67 -6.58 15.65
C TYR A 254 -4.41 -7.92 15.73
N GLY A 255 -5.74 -7.88 15.88
CA GLY A 255 -6.55 -9.10 15.88
C GLY A 255 -6.47 -9.89 14.57
N TYR A 256 -6.43 -9.20 13.42
CA TYR A 256 -6.32 -9.87 12.12
C TYR A 256 -4.94 -10.50 11.89
N ASP A 257 -3.86 -9.83 12.28
CA ASP A 257 -2.50 -10.40 12.20
C ASP A 257 -2.38 -11.69 13.03
N HIS A 258 -3.10 -11.78 14.18
CA HIS A 258 -3.06 -12.98 15.05
C HIS A 258 -4.02 -14.08 14.60
N ASP A 259 -5.21 -13.73 14.10
CA ASP A 259 -6.31 -14.72 13.97
C ASP A 259 -6.71 -14.99 12.52
N GLN A 260 -6.40 -14.09 11.57
CA GLN A 260 -6.98 -14.15 10.23
C GLN A 260 -5.97 -14.08 9.09
N TYR A 261 -4.80 -13.44 9.29
CA TYR A 261 -3.82 -13.30 8.22
C TYR A 261 -2.87 -14.48 8.19
N PHE A 262 -3.31 -15.51 7.44
CA PHE A 262 -2.50 -16.66 7.10
C PHE A 262 -2.09 -16.59 5.63
N TYR A 263 -0.85 -16.94 5.38
CA TYR A 263 -0.26 -16.97 4.04
C TYR A 263 0.04 -18.41 3.66
N ASP A 264 -0.29 -18.80 2.42
CA ASP A 264 0.03 -20.12 1.91
C ASP A 264 1.53 -20.26 1.57
N ALA A 265 1.96 -21.44 1.13
CA ALA A 265 3.34 -21.71 0.75
C ALA A 265 3.85 -20.79 -0.42
N HIS A 266 2.95 -20.13 -1.15
CA HIS A 266 3.27 -19.21 -2.23
C HIS A 266 3.14 -17.73 -1.83
N GLY A 267 2.87 -17.43 -0.57
CA GLY A 267 2.73 -16.07 -0.05
C GLY A 267 1.40 -15.40 -0.38
N ARG A 268 0.37 -16.15 -0.77
CA ARG A 268 -1.00 -15.67 -0.97
C ARG A 268 -1.75 -15.63 0.35
N LEU A 269 -2.54 -14.58 0.56
CA LEU A 269 -3.41 -14.49 1.73
C LEU A 269 -4.54 -15.50 1.62
N VAL A 270 -4.62 -16.43 2.61
CA VAL A 270 -5.62 -17.49 2.64
C VAL A 270 -6.99 -16.93 3.00
N PRO A 271 -8.03 -17.14 2.19
CA PRO A 271 -9.35 -16.58 2.45
C PRO A 271 -10.05 -17.26 3.63
N ASN A 272 -10.89 -16.50 4.32
CA ASN A 272 -11.59 -16.96 5.53
C ASN A 272 -12.39 -18.25 5.34
N GLN A 273 -12.94 -18.51 4.15
CA GLN A 273 -13.66 -19.74 3.86
C GLN A 273 -12.75 -20.97 4.00
N VAL A 274 -11.52 -20.90 3.53
CA VAL A 274 -10.51 -21.96 3.67
C VAL A 274 -10.06 -22.09 5.12
N LEU A 275 -9.81 -20.96 5.80
CA LEU A 275 -9.40 -20.95 7.22
C LEU A 275 -10.49 -21.54 8.14
N LYS A 276 -11.77 -21.31 7.86
CA LYS A 276 -12.88 -21.92 8.62
C LYS A 276 -12.86 -23.44 8.54
N VAL A 277 -12.54 -24.00 7.38
CA VAL A 277 -12.41 -25.45 7.20
C VAL A 277 -11.15 -25.97 7.90
N ARG A 278 -10.01 -25.28 7.73
CA ARG A 278 -8.76 -25.65 8.40
C ARG A 278 -8.89 -25.68 9.92
N ARG A 279 -9.59 -24.68 10.53
CA ARG A 279 -9.82 -24.68 11.99
C ARG A 279 -10.57 -25.90 12.51
N LYS A 280 -11.39 -26.54 11.66
CA LYS A 280 -12.15 -27.75 12.00
C LYS A 280 -11.37 -29.04 11.75
N LYS A 281 -10.57 -29.09 10.68
CA LYS A 281 -9.92 -30.31 10.18
C LYS A 281 -8.41 -30.33 10.39
N GLY A 282 -7.78 -29.25 10.83
CA GLY A 282 -6.33 -29.14 10.94
C GLY A 282 -5.64 -29.36 9.59
N GLU A 283 -4.56 -30.13 9.60
CA GLU A 283 -3.79 -30.48 8.39
C GLU A 283 -4.50 -31.53 7.49
N ALA A 284 -5.61 -32.14 7.95
CA ALA A 284 -6.42 -33.07 7.16
C ALA A 284 -7.36 -32.38 6.15
N ILE A 285 -7.23 -31.06 5.97
CA ILE A 285 -7.97 -30.31 4.94
C ILE A 285 -7.57 -30.79 3.54
N THR A 286 -8.56 -31.17 2.73
CA THR A 286 -8.36 -31.70 1.37
C THR A 286 -8.00 -30.60 0.36
N GLU A 287 -7.47 -30.97 -0.81
CA GLU A 287 -7.18 -30.02 -1.90
C GLU A 287 -8.42 -29.24 -2.34
N ALA A 288 -9.56 -29.90 -2.50
CA ALA A 288 -10.81 -29.27 -2.89
C ALA A 288 -11.25 -28.21 -1.87
N GLU A 289 -11.06 -28.45 -0.59
CA GLU A 289 -11.37 -27.53 0.51
C GLU A 289 -10.38 -26.36 0.63
N ARG A 290 -9.17 -26.53 0.08
CA ARG A 290 -8.16 -25.46 -0.01
C ARG A 290 -8.29 -24.63 -1.30
N THR A 291 -9.21 -24.96 -2.18
CA THR A 291 -9.46 -24.23 -3.42
C THR A 291 -10.54 -23.17 -3.19
N ALA A 292 -10.23 -21.93 -3.50
CA ALA A 292 -11.16 -20.81 -3.44
C ALA A 292 -10.87 -19.85 -4.58
N THR A 293 -11.94 -19.33 -5.20
CA THR A 293 -11.82 -18.51 -6.42
C THR A 293 -11.07 -19.25 -7.53
N THR A 294 -9.93 -18.74 -7.99
CA THR A 294 -9.08 -19.34 -9.02
C THR A 294 -7.84 -20.03 -8.45
N TYR A 295 -7.65 -20.01 -7.13
CA TYR A 295 -6.43 -20.51 -6.50
C TYR A 295 -6.68 -21.73 -5.61
N ARG A 296 -5.73 -22.65 -5.64
CA ARG A 296 -5.48 -23.62 -4.59
C ARG A 296 -4.45 -23.01 -3.65
N TYR A 297 -4.75 -23.02 -2.36
CA TYR A 297 -3.86 -22.53 -1.29
C TYR A 297 -3.07 -23.71 -0.71
N ASP A 298 -1.76 -23.69 -0.90
CA ASP A 298 -0.90 -24.79 -0.53
C ASP A 298 -0.36 -24.66 0.90
N LEU A 299 -0.37 -25.79 1.60
CA LEU A 299 0.19 -25.90 2.95
C LEU A 299 1.74 -25.87 2.90
N PRO A 300 2.39 -25.43 3.98
CA PRO A 300 1.82 -24.99 5.25
C PRO A 300 1.27 -23.55 5.18
N PHE A 301 0.27 -23.24 6.02
CA PHE A 301 -0.19 -21.88 6.19
C PHE A 301 0.58 -21.20 7.31
N HIS A 302 1.23 -20.08 6.99
CA HIS A 302 2.07 -19.31 7.91
C HIS A 302 1.33 -18.07 8.41
N THR A 303 1.58 -17.69 9.65
CA THR A 303 1.27 -16.37 10.19
C THR A 303 2.57 -15.72 10.65
N TYR A 304 2.59 -14.40 10.71
CA TYR A 304 3.81 -13.65 11.04
C TYR A 304 3.51 -12.62 12.13
N ASP A 305 4.40 -12.56 13.12
CA ASP A 305 4.36 -11.56 14.17
C ASP A 305 4.82 -10.21 13.63
N ARG A 306 3.89 -9.24 13.57
CA ARG A 306 4.18 -7.91 13.04
C ARG A 306 5.10 -7.12 13.98
N GLU A 307 4.97 -7.27 15.29
CA GLU A 307 5.82 -6.56 16.24
C GLU A 307 7.27 -7.02 16.12
N LEU A 308 7.47 -8.33 16.07
CA LEU A 308 8.79 -8.91 15.86
C LEU A 308 9.39 -8.46 14.52
N ASP A 309 8.61 -8.51 13.45
CA ASP A 309 9.07 -8.13 12.11
C ASP A 309 9.40 -6.62 12.03
N MET A 310 8.59 -5.75 12.67
CA MET A 310 8.90 -4.30 12.77
C MET A 310 10.17 -4.04 13.58
N HIS A 311 10.36 -4.77 14.67
CA HIS A 311 11.56 -4.62 15.50
C HIS A 311 12.83 -5.04 14.74
N ILE A 312 12.80 -6.19 14.06
CA ILE A 312 13.93 -6.66 13.25
C ILE A 312 14.23 -5.67 12.12
N ALA A 313 13.19 -5.19 11.43
CA ALA A 313 13.35 -4.21 10.36
C ALA A 313 13.96 -2.90 10.87
N TYR A 314 13.53 -2.42 12.04
CA TYR A 314 14.04 -1.21 12.66
C TYR A 314 15.54 -1.34 12.97
N VAL A 315 15.96 -2.40 13.66
CA VAL A 315 17.35 -2.66 14.02
C VAL A 315 18.25 -2.78 12.78
N GLU A 316 17.77 -3.46 11.75
CA GLU A 316 18.52 -3.59 10.49
C GLU A 316 18.68 -2.24 9.76
N PHE A 317 17.64 -1.41 9.70
CA PHE A 317 17.76 -0.08 9.09
C PHE A 317 18.63 0.88 9.93
N GLU A 318 18.59 0.79 11.25
CA GLU A 318 19.47 1.54 12.14
C GLU A 318 20.95 1.16 11.88
N ARG A 319 21.26 -0.13 11.78
CA ARG A 319 22.58 -0.64 11.40
C ARG A 319 23.04 -0.11 10.02
N ARG A 320 22.12 -0.07 9.03
CA ARG A 320 22.44 0.48 7.69
C ARG A 320 22.74 1.98 7.73
N LEU A 321 22.10 2.73 8.64
CA LEU A 321 22.41 4.15 8.87
C LEU A 321 23.81 4.34 9.44
N GLU A 322 24.18 3.58 10.47
CA GLU A 322 25.49 3.65 11.10
C GLU A 322 26.62 3.36 10.11
N THR A 323 26.46 2.32 9.28
CA THR A 323 27.45 1.94 8.27
C THR A 323 27.68 3.04 7.24
N ARG A 324 26.64 3.76 6.82
CA ARG A 324 26.76 4.87 5.87
C ARG A 324 27.37 6.13 6.49
N GLY A 325 27.22 6.33 7.81
CA GLY A 325 27.81 7.44 8.54
C GLY A 325 29.33 7.30 8.76
N THR A 326 29.88 6.10 8.64
CA THR A 326 31.32 5.83 8.76
C THR A 326 32.08 5.98 7.43
N ASP A 327 31.37 6.00 6.29
CA ASP A 327 31.97 6.11 4.95
C ASP A 327 31.96 7.56 4.40
N SER A 328 31.46 8.53 5.18
CA SER A 328 31.39 9.96 4.83
C SER A 328 32.32 10.80 5.71
#